data_c3681120e625b05516b3b29b4d201a4b
#
_entry.id   c3681120e625b05516b3b29b4d201a4b
#
_cell.length_a   1.000
_cell.length_b   1.000
_cell.length_c   1.000
_cell.angle_alpha   90.00
_cell.angle_beta   90.00
_cell.angle_gamma   90.00
#
_symmetry.space_group_name_H-M   'P 1'
#
loop_
_entity.id
_entity.type
_entity.pdbx_description
1 polymer ?
#
loop_
_entity_poly.entity_id
_entity_poly.type
_entity_poly.pdbx_seq_one_letter_code
_entity_poly.pdbx_strand_id
1 'polypeptide(L)'
;MIVQSLKHLAQILIFGVVLVLTPLASSSAQESVAEMVLNGCKKELVDYCSTVTPGRGRIAACLFAHSDKLSEQCGVVFEVGLVQLEMILTTVSYVVEQCYSDLDKYCEGVVIGGGRIQRCLSENRDKLEQKCQTAFSEAEKSLQ
;
A
#
# COMPACT_ATOMS: atom_id res chain seq x y z
N MET A 1 -32.64 42.43 32.63
CA MET A 1 -32.62 40.95 32.62
C MET A 1 -32.97 40.34 31.27
N ILE A 2 -33.80 40.94 30.42
CA ILE A 2 -34.21 40.39 29.10
C ILE A 2 -33.09 40.48 28.06
N VAL A 3 -32.25 41.51 28.05
CA VAL A 3 -31.18 41.74 27.07
C VAL A 3 -30.01 40.74 27.20
N GLN A 4 -29.72 40.21 28.39
CA GLN A 4 -28.69 39.19 28.60
C GLN A 4 -29.13 37.81 28.10
N SER A 5 -30.44 37.51 28.22
CA SER A 5 -30.98 36.22 27.74
C SER A 5 -30.94 36.09 26.20
N LEU A 6 -31.14 37.21 25.49
CA LEU A 6 -31.04 37.22 24.00
C LEU A 6 -29.61 36.99 23.49
N LYS A 7 -28.59 37.48 24.22
CA LYS A 7 -27.19 37.26 23.82
C LYS A 7 -26.75 35.81 23.94
N HIS A 8 -27.21 35.09 24.94
CA HIS A 8 -26.90 33.67 25.11
C HIS A 8 -27.63 32.78 24.09
N LEU A 9 -28.85 33.13 23.70
CA LEU A 9 -29.56 32.42 22.62
C LEU A 9 -28.90 32.62 21.24
N ALA A 10 -28.39 33.83 20.96
CA ALA A 10 -27.66 34.11 19.72
C ALA A 10 -26.29 33.36 19.66
N GLN A 11 -25.60 33.23 20.80
CA GLN A 11 -24.35 32.48 20.86
C GLN A 11 -24.53 30.96 20.68
N ILE A 12 -25.63 30.39 21.19
CA ILE A 12 -25.92 28.96 21.04
C ILE A 12 -26.27 28.61 19.58
N LEU A 13 -26.94 29.52 18.86
CA LEU A 13 -27.26 29.30 17.41
C LEU A 13 -26.03 29.41 16.52
N ILE A 14 -25.02 30.20 16.86
CA ILE A 14 -23.78 30.31 16.08
C ILE A 14 -22.87 29.10 16.30
N PHE A 15 -22.85 28.50 17.50
CA PHE A 15 -22.08 27.30 17.78
C PHE A 15 -22.69 26.00 17.18
N GLY A 16 -24.03 25.98 16.99
CA GLY A 16 -24.75 24.83 16.42
C GLY A 16 -24.58 24.64 14.92
N VAL A 17 -24.22 25.70 14.17
CA VAL A 17 -24.12 25.65 12.69
C VAL A 17 -22.71 25.29 12.19
N VAL A 18 -21.68 25.40 13.01
CA VAL A 18 -20.30 25.09 12.63
C VAL A 18 -19.98 23.57 12.66
N LEU A 19 -20.87 22.74 13.22
CA LEU A 19 -20.59 21.31 13.44
C LEU A 19 -21.05 20.39 12.27
N VAL A 20 -21.51 20.93 11.13
CA VAL A 20 -22.08 20.11 10.03
C VAL A 20 -21.26 20.19 8.72
N LEU A 21 -20.14 20.88 8.70
CA LEU A 21 -19.27 20.99 7.52
C LEU A 21 -17.89 20.36 7.79
N THR A 22 -17.86 19.16 8.39
CA THR A 22 -16.70 18.31 8.21
C THR A 22 -16.78 17.71 6.82
N PRO A 23 -15.87 18.01 5.88
CA PRO A 23 -15.80 17.23 4.65
C PRO A 23 -15.57 15.78 5.08
N LEU A 24 -16.48 14.89 4.70
CA LEU A 24 -16.21 13.47 4.63
C LEU A 24 -14.98 13.36 3.72
N ALA A 25 -13.79 13.30 4.30
CA ALA A 25 -12.61 12.88 3.58
C ALA A 25 -12.92 11.46 3.11
N SER A 26 -13.38 11.34 1.88
CA SER A 26 -13.42 10.08 1.16
C SER A 26 -11.95 9.63 1.13
N SER A 27 -11.56 8.74 2.03
CA SER A 27 -10.35 7.97 1.83
C SER A 27 -10.62 7.13 0.60
N SER A 28 -10.22 7.63 -0.57
CA SER A 28 -10.08 6.82 -1.76
C SER A 28 -9.06 5.75 -1.38
N ALA A 29 -9.55 4.55 -1.06
CA ALA A 29 -8.69 3.39 -0.92
C ALA A 29 -7.95 3.28 -2.26
N GLN A 30 -6.64 3.51 -2.23
CA GLN A 30 -5.80 3.44 -3.42
C GLN A 30 -5.80 1.98 -3.85
N GLU A 31 -6.32 1.71 -5.05
CA GLU A 31 -6.38 0.36 -5.60
C GLU A 31 -4.97 -0.22 -5.64
N SER A 32 -4.79 -1.39 -5.05
CA SER A 32 -3.48 -2.03 -5.06
C SER A 32 -3.13 -2.49 -6.49
N VAL A 33 -1.82 -2.54 -6.79
CA VAL A 33 -1.34 -3.06 -8.09
C VAL A 33 -1.94 -4.41 -8.41
N ALA A 34 -2.08 -5.28 -7.42
CA ALA A 34 -2.68 -6.59 -7.59
C ALA A 34 -4.15 -6.50 -7.99
N GLU A 35 -4.94 -5.63 -7.35
CA GLU A 35 -6.35 -5.40 -7.68
C GLU A 35 -6.51 -4.80 -9.08
N MET A 36 -5.67 -3.83 -9.45
CA MET A 36 -5.66 -3.23 -10.79
C MET A 36 -5.43 -4.29 -11.86
N VAL A 37 -4.44 -5.17 -11.69
CA VAL A 37 -4.16 -6.27 -12.65
C VAL A 37 -5.29 -7.29 -12.64
N LEU A 38 -5.81 -7.69 -11.47
CA LEU A 38 -6.92 -8.64 -11.38
C LEU A 38 -8.19 -8.12 -12.03
N ASN A 39 -8.49 -6.82 -11.91
CA ASN A 39 -9.66 -6.20 -12.52
C ASN A 39 -9.47 -6.00 -14.02
N GLY A 40 -8.31 -5.49 -14.45
CA GLY A 40 -8.01 -5.21 -15.86
C GLY A 40 -7.81 -6.47 -16.71
N CYS A 41 -7.35 -7.57 -16.12
CA CYS A 41 -7.11 -8.86 -16.81
C CYS A 41 -8.12 -9.95 -16.49
N LYS A 42 -9.30 -9.58 -16.00
CA LYS A 42 -10.31 -10.54 -15.51
C LYS A 42 -10.67 -11.62 -16.55
N LYS A 43 -10.78 -11.24 -17.81
CA LYS A 43 -11.08 -12.17 -18.91
C LYS A 43 -9.93 -13.15 -19.13
N GLU A 44 -8.71 -12.68 -19.24
CA GLU A 44 -7.52 -13.47 -19.49
C GLU A 44 -7.21 -14.42 -18.32
N LEU A 45 -7.47 -13.95 -17.09
CA LEU A 45 -7.36 -14.80 -15.91
C LEU A 45 -8.30 -16.00 -15.96
N VAL A 46 -9.52 -15.81 -16.43
CA VAL A 46 -10.49 -16.90 -16.62
C VAL A 46 -10.09 -17.81 -17.80
N ASP A 47 -9.72 -17.23 -18.92
CA ASP A 47 -9.46 -17.96 -20.15
C ASP A 47 -8.16 -18.76 -20.10
N TYR A 48 -7.10 -18.20 -19.50
CA TYR A 48 -5.76 -18.78 -19.57
C TYR A 48 -5.17 -19.19 -18.23
N CYS A 49 -5.62 -18.59 -17.12
CA CYS A 49 -5.00 -18.75 -15.80
C CYS A 49 -5.94 -19.36 -14.74
N SER A 50 -7.11 -19.85 -15.12
CA SER A 50 -8.13 -20.35 -14.19
C SER A 50 -7.68 -21.54 -13.32
N THR A 51 -6.70 -22.31 -13.77
CA THR A 51 -6.13 -23.46 -13.04
C THR A 51 -4.93 -23.08 -12.17
N VAL A 52 -4.48 -21.81 -12.24
CA VAL A 52 -3.30 -21.33 -11.51
C VAL A 52 -3.69 -20.88 -10.12
N THR A 53 -3.16 -21.55 -9.10
CA THR A 53 -3.36 -21.13 -7.70
C THR A 53 -2.62 -19.80 -7.43
N PRO A 54 -3.29 -18.75 -6.94
CA PRO A 54 -2.65 -17.48 -6.63
C PRO A 54 -1.50 -17.59 -5.61
N GLY A 55 -0.60 -16.61 -5.62
CA GLY A 55 0.55 -16.48 -4.72
C GLY A 55 1.89 -16.76 -5.39
N ARG A 56 2.97 -16.26 -4.79
CA ARG A 56 4.36 -16.40 -5.25
C ARG A 56 4.57 -15.99 -6.72
N GLY A 57 3.85 -14.98 -7.21
CA GLY A 57 3.97 -14.48 -8.58
C GLY A 57 3.38 -15.39 -9.68
N ARG A 58 2.70 -16.51 -9.32
CA ARG A 58 2.19 -17.47 -10.31
C ARG A 58 1.19 -16.88 -11.29
N ILE A 59 0.33 -15.96 -10.85
CA ILE A 59 -0.61 -15.24 -11.73
C ILE A 59 0.14 -14.34 -12.70
N ALA A 60 1.14 -13.59 -12.24
CA ALA A 60 1.97 -12.76 -13.11
C ALA A 60 2.73 -13.62 -14.14
N ALA A 61 3.30 -14.75 -13.71
CA ALA A 61 3.98 -15.69 -14.60
C ALA A 61 3.02 -16.29 -15.65
N CYS A 62 1.78 -16.59 -15.26
CA CYS A 62 0.77 -17.08 -16.20
C CYS A 62 0.39 -16.02 -17.25
N LEU A 63 0.10 -14.80 -16.84
CA LEU A 63 -0.18 -13.69 -17.76
C LEU A 63 1.01 -13.42 -18.69
N PHE A 64 2.22 -13.46 -18.15
CA PHE A 64 3.44 -13.32 -18.96
C PHE A 64 3.58 -14.41 -20.01
N ALA A 65 3.29 -15.67 -19.64
CA ALA A 65 3.34 -16.80 -20.58
C ALA A 65 2.30 -16.70 -21.71
N HIS A 66 1.25 -15.89 -21.53
CA HIS A 66 0.20 -15.64 -22.52
C HIS A 66 0.18 -14.19 -23.01
N SER A 67 1.32 -13.48 -22.92
CA SER A 67 1.43 -12.05 -23.27
C SER A 67 0.98 -11.73 -24.69
N ASP A 68 1.15 -12.66 -25.63
CA ASP A 68 0.70 -12.58 -27.03
C ASP A 68 -0.83 -12.64 -27.20
N LYS A 69 -1.58 -12.97 -26.15
CA LYS A 69 -3.04 -13.18 -26.16
C LYS A 69 -3.79 -12.20 -25.24
N LEU A 70 -3.07 -11.31 -24.59
CA LEU A 70 -3.70 -10.32 -23.72
C LEU A 70 -4.44 -9.30 -24.57
N SER A 71 -5.63 -8.88 -24.10
CA SER A 71 -6.31 -7.72 -24.65
C SER A 71 -5.47 -6.45 -24.40
N GLU A 72 -5.69 -5.42 -25.20
CA GLU A 72 -5.01 -4.12 -25.03
C GLU A 72 -5.13 -3.61 -23.60
N GLN A 73 -6.34 -3.68 -23.01
CA GLN A 73 -6.58 -3.27 -21.62
C GLN A 73 -5.73 -4.09 -20.63
N CYS A 74 -5.74 -5.41 -20.75
CA CYS A 74 -4.95 -6.26 -19.86
C CYS A 74 -3.45 -6.04 -20.07
N GLY A 75 -2.98 -5.90 -21.32
CA GLY A 75 -1.60 -5.61 -21.63
C GLY A 75 -1.10 -4.35 -20.92
N VAL A 76 -1.84 -3.24 -21.04
CA VAL A 76 -1.48 -1.97 -20.40
C VAL A 76 -1.40 -2.09 -18.88
N VAL A 77 -2.44 -2.64 -18.21
CA VAL A 77 -2.41 -2.75 -16.74
C VAL A 77 -1.36 -3.75 -16.26
N PHE A 78 -1.06 -4.77 -17.03
CA PHE A 78 -0.01 -5.75 -16.73
C PHE A 78 1.38 -5.11 -16.80
N GLU A 79 1.67 -4.33 -17.83
CA GLU A 79 2.93 -3.59 -17.98
C GLU A 79 3.11 -2.58 -16.82
N VAL A 80 2.07 -1.81 -16.48
CA VAL A 80 2.11 -0.90 -15.33
C VAL A 80 2.38 -1.68 -14.03
N GLY A 81 1.75 -2.84 -13.86
CA GLY A 81 1.99 -3.72 -12.73
C GLY A 81 3.43 -4.23 -12.63
N LEU A 82 4.06 -4.57 -13.77
CA LEU A 82 5.47 -4.99 -13.81
C LEU A 82 6.41 -3.86 -13.42
N VAL A 83 6.21 -2.64 -13.93
CA VAL A 83 7.02 -1.46 -13.57
C VAL A 83 6.91 -1.17 -12.07
N GLN A 84 5.71 -1.21 -11.50
CA GLN A 84 5.52 -1.00 -10.08
C GLN A 84 6.16 -2.11 -9.24
N LEU A 85 6.09 -3.36 -9.68
CA LEU A 85 6.76 -4.48 -9.02
C LEU A 85 8.28 -4.29 -9.01
N GLU A 86 8.88 -3.82 -10.10
CA GLU A 86 10.30 -3.51 -10.18
C GLU A 86 10.69 -2.41 -9.16
N MET A 87 9.91 -1.35 -9.06
CA MET A 87 10.13 -0.29 -8.05
C MET A 87 10.08 -0.85 -6.63
N ILE A 88 9.09 -1.70 -6.33
CA ILE A 88 8.96 -2.33 -5.00
C ILE A 88 10.18 -3.21 -4.71
N LEU A 89 10.59 -4.05 -5.66
CA LEU A 89 11.75 -4.93 -5.49
C LEU A 89 13.05 -4.14 -5.28
N THR A 90 13.25 -3.07 -6.01
CA THR A 90 14.41 -2.17 -5.86
C THR A 90 14.42 -1.54 -4.47
N THR A 91 13.28 -1.00 -4.03
CA THR A 91 13.12 -0.39 -2.71
C THR A 91 13.37 -1.41 -1.58
N VAL A 92 12.78 -2.61 -1.69
CA VAL A 92 12.98 -3.68 -0.70
C VAL A 92 14.43 -4.14 -0.66
N SER A 93 15.09 -4.30 -1.82
CA SER A 93 16.50 -4.68 -1.90
C SER A 93 17.40 -3.64 -1.22
N TYR A 94 17.14 -2.36 -1.44
CA TYR A 94 17.85 -1.27 -0.77
C TYR A 94 17.69 -1.33 0.76
N VAL A 95 16.45 -1.50 1.25
CA VAL A 95 16.20 -1.63 2.69
C VAL A 95 16.93 -2.85 3.27
N VAL A 96 16.86 -4.01 2.60
CA VAL A 96 17.55 -5.23 3.07
C VAL A 96 19.05 -5.01 3.16
N GLU A 97 19.66 -4.35 2.18
CA GLU A 97 21.10 -4.03 2.19
C GLU A 97 21.48 -3.11 3.36
N GLN A 98 20.72 -2.01 3.55
CA GLN A 98 21.00 -1.04 4.62
C GLN A 98 20.71 -1.61 6.01
N CYS A 99 19.75 -2.52 6.12
CA CYS A 99 19.29 -3.11 7.38
C CYS A 99 19.88 -4.50 7.69
N TYR A 100 20.84 -4.99 6.90
CA TYR A 100 21.34 -6.37 7.02
C TYR A 100 21.70 -6.77 8.46
N SER A 101 22.49 -5.94 9.15
CA SER A 101 22.91 -6.18 10.54
C SER A 101 21.73 -6.19 11.52
N ASP A 102 20.77 -5.29 11.31
CA ASP A 102 19.58 -5.17 12.18
C ASP A 102 18.60 -6.32 11.93
N LEU A 103 18.46 -6.76 10.69
CA LEU A 103 17.65 -7.93 10.33
C LEU A 103 18.18 -9.19 10.98
N ASP A 104 19.50 -9.40 10.93
CA ASP A 104 20.15 -10.55 11.58
C ASP A 104 19.97 -10.50 13.11
N LYS A 105 20.11 -9.31 13.70
CA LYS A 105 20.07 -9.12 15.15
C LYS A 105 18.67 -9.15 15.76
N TYR A 106 17.69 -8.53 15.10
CA TYR A 106 16.37 -8.30 15.68
C TYR A 106 15.24 -9.08 14.99
N CYS A 107 15.48 -9.58 13.76
CA CYS A 107 14.49 -10.25 12.94
C CYS A 107 14.89 -11.67 12.54
N GLU A 108 15.86 -12.26 13.24
CA GLU A 108 16.28 -13.63 12.99
C GLU A 108 15.09 -14.60 13.03
N GLY A 109 15.01 -15.50 12.06
CA GLY A 109 13.92 -16.47 11.93
C GLY A 109 12.60 -15.92 11.39
N VAL A 110 12.50 -14.62 11.14
CA VAL A 110 11.30 -14.04 10.51
C VAL A 110 11.24 -14.40 9.03
N VAL A 111 10.23 -15.18 8.65
CA VAL A 111 10.03 -15.62 7.26
C VAL A 111 9.62 -14.45 6.37
N ILE A 112 10.28 -14.28 5.22
CA ILE A 112 10.00 -13.23 4.23
C ILE A 112 8.58 -13.39 3.67
N GLY A 113 7.90 -12.24 3.40
CA GLY A 113 6.58 -12.13 2.80
C GLY A 113 5.48 -11.71 3.78
N GLY A 114 4.36 -11.25 3.24
CA GLY A 114 3.20 -10.80 4.03
C GLY A 114 3.47 -9.65 5.00
N GLY A 115 4.46 -8.80 4.69
CA GLY A 115 4.81 -7.64 5.53
C GLY A 115 5.52 -8.00 6.85
N ARG A 116 5.94 -9.26 7.05
CA ARG A 116 6.53 -9.70 8.34
C ARG A 116 7.84 -8.99 8.66
N ILE A 117 8.73 -8.82 7.69
CA ILE A 117 9.99 -8.09 7.85
C ILE A 117 9.71 -6.61 8.16
N GLN A 118 8.79 -5.98 7.44
CA GLN A 118 8.38 -4.60 7.71
C GLN A 118 7.87 -4.44 9.15
N ARG A 119 7.03 -5.35 9.61
CA ARG A 119 6.53 -5.35 11.00
C ARG A 119 7.66 -5.49 12.00
N CYS A 120 8.57 -6.44 11.79
CA CYS A 120 9.73 -6.64 12.66
C CYS A 120 10.61 -5.38 12.76
N LEU A 121 10.95 -4.75 11.63
CA LEU A 121 11.70 -3.50 11.62
C LEU A 121 10.93 -2.37 12.31
N SER A 122 9.63 -2.27 12.10
CA SER A 122 8.77 -1.27 12.73
C SER A 122 8.73 -1.42 14.26
N GLU A 123 8.61 -2.65 14.77
CA GLU A 123 8.58 -2.97 16.20
C GLU A 123 9.94 -2.70 16.90
N ASN A 124 11.03 -2.72 16.16
CA ASN A 124 12.37 -2.47 16.67
C ASN A 124 12.96 -1.12 16.22
N ARG A 125 12.17 -0.22 15.66
CA ARG A 125 12.59 1.04 15.02
C ARG A 125 13.66 1.82 15.81
N ASP A 126 13.45 1.99 17.11
CA ASP A 126 14.31 2.79 17.98
C ASP A 126 15.68 2.14 18.25
N LYS A 127 15.83 0.85 17.92
CA LYS A 127 17.06 0.06 18.14
C LYS A 127 17.87 -0.11 16.85
N LEU A 128 17.30 0.22 15.70
CA LEU A 128 17.93 0.06 14.40
C LEU A 128 19.12 1.03 14.27
N GLU A 129 20.13 0.63 13.51
CA GLU A 129 21.20 1.54 13.11
C GLU A 129 20.65 2.71 12.27
N GLN A 130 21.30 3.88 12.34
CA GLN A 130 20.83 5.10 11.65
C GLN A 130 20.61 4.88 10.14
N LYS A 131 21.49 4.13 9.47
CA LYS A 131 21.35 3.82 8.04
C LYS A 131 20.09 3.02 7.74
N CYS A 132 19.77 2.05 8.61
CA CYS A 132 18.54 1.24 8.49
C CYS A 132 17.30 2.07 8.78
N GLN A 133 17.30 2.90 9.83
CA GLN A 133 16.16 3.79 10.13
C GLN A 133 15.86 4.72 8.95
N THR A 134 16.91 5.28 8.34
CA THR A 134 16.75 6.18 7.19
C THR A 134 16.18 5.44 5.99
N ALA A 135 16.78 4.32 5.58
CA ALA A 135 16.33 3.52 4.45
C ALA A 135 14.89 3.01 4.63
N PHE A 136 14.56 2.54 5.84
CA PHE A 136 13.22 2.06 6.16
C PHE A 136 12.18 3.18 6.11
N SER A 137 12.51 4.38 6.64
CA SER A 137 11.61 5.55 6.57
C SER A 137 11.39 6.05 5.14
N GLU A 138 12.41 6.03 4.30
CA GLU A 138 12.32 6.39 2.88
C GLU A 138 11.44 5.40 2.12
N ALA A 139 11.62 4.09 2.36
CA ALA A 139 10.79 3.05 1.78
C ALA A 139 9.31 3.17 2.17
N GLU A 140 9.02 3.46 3.44
CA GLU A 140 7.64 3.68 3.90
C GLU A 140 6.97 4.85 3.17
N LYS A 141 7.70 5.91 2.83
CA LYS A 141 7.18 7.06 2.09
C LYS A 141 6.98 6.76 0.60
N SER A 142 7.86 5.96 0.01
CA SER A 142 7.81 5.65 -1.43
C SER A 142 6.77 4.60 -1.80
N LEU A 143 6.29 3.81 -0.82
CA LEU A 143 5.32 2.73 -1.01
C LEU A 143 3.89 3.10 -0.54
N GLN A 144 3.66 4.37 -0.15
CA GLN A 144 2.33 4.92 0.17
C GLN A 144 1.66 5.48 -1.08
#